data_1a87a06cbe475ec569f59fc4354d4989
#
_entry.id   1a87a06cbe475ec569f59fc4354d4989
#
_cell.length_a   1.000
_cell.length_b   1.000
_cell.length_c   1.000
_cell.angle_alpha   90.00
_cell.angle_beta   90.00
_cell.angle_gamma   90.00
#
_symmetry.space_group_name_H-M   'P 1'
#
loop_
_entity.id
_entity.type
_entity.pdbx_description
1 polymer ?
#
loop_
_entity_poly.entity_id
_entity_poly.type
_entity_poly.pdbx_seq_one_letter_code
_entity_poly.pdbx_strand_id
1 'polypeptide(L)'
;MTAERINKLEHPIDVMPLMHKAFRAVSDRTEVLAADASTLEDIAELNEAFGFWVKQILYHATVEDEVMTGPLQDSQPARDNEAEHAELAGKAGELAEFIARGKAAGLEESVRQALFTLEEEQHKELEERSHEVEDALKEVLGEKKVTARTIRHIHSRLLGVRILELDHFENEEAFVCPLVRDEIDEAGQLYIVRRLLIDDTAEDPRWVIDWVHSELDPAEQALLEDLEARFQGAVAQPA
;
A
#
# COMPACT_ATOMS: atom_id res chain seq x y z
N MET A 1 8.32 -17.55 3.42
CA MET A 1 7.13 -18.00 4.20
C MET A 1 6.01 -18.16 3.23
N THR A 2 5.23 -19.26 3.26
CA THR A 2 4.02 -19.39 2.43
C THR A 2 3.01 -18.38 2.97
N ALA A 3 2.61 -17.41 2.15
CA ALA A 3 1.55 -16.48 2.48
C ALA A 3 0.32 -17.28 2.97
N GLU A 4 -0.21 -16.92 4.13
CA GLU A 4 -1.39 -17.57 4.69
C GLU A 4 -2.55 -17.29 3.74
N ARG A 5 -3.23 -18.35 3.29
CA ARG A 5 -4.29 -18.23 2.29
C ARG A 5 -5.51 -17.58 2.93
N ILE A 6 -5.90 -16.41 2.46
CA ILE A 6 -7.10 -15.73 2.90
C ILE A 6 -8.30 -16.51 2.36
N ASN A 7 -9.11 -17.05 3.25
CA ASN A 7 -10.27 -17.88 2.89
C ASN A 7 -11.62 -17.18 3.14
N LYS A 8 -11.61 -16.01 3.81
CA LYS A 8 -12.79 -15.23 4.15
C LYS A 8 -12.40 -13.80 4.50
N LEU A 9 -13.24 -12.83 4.15
CA LEU A 9 -13.18 -11.46 4.65
C LEU A 9 -14.25 -11.32 5.75
N GLU A 10 -13.83 -11.28 7.01
CA GLU A 10 -14.76 -11.10 8.13
C GLU A 10 -15.24 -9.65 8.22
N HIS A 11 -14.34 -8.72 7.96
CA HIS A 11 -14.58 -7.29 7.87
C HIS A 11 -14.21 -6.77 6.47
N PRO A 12 -14.82 -5.66 6.00
CA PRO A 12 -14.46 -5.10 4.70
C PRO A 12 -12.97 -4.79 4.56
N ILE A 13 -12.33 -4.26 5.60
CA ILE A 13 -10.90 -3.90 5.58
C ILE A 13 -9.98 -5.13 5.43
N ASP A 14 -10.44 -6.33 5.68
CA ASP A 14 -9.66 -7.56 5.49
C ASP A 14 -9.29 -7.81 4.01
N VAL A 15 -9.74 -6.96 3.09
CA VAL A 15 -9.31 -6.97 1.68
C VAL A 15 -7.88 -6.46 1.49
N MET A 16 -7.33 -5.67 2.41
CA MET A 16 -6.01 -5.06 2.27
C MET A 16 -4.90 -6.07 1.91
N PRO A 17 -4.75 -7.22 2.58
CA PRO A 17 -3.77 -8.21 2.18
C PRO A 17 -3.95 -8.77 0.75
N LEU A 18 -5.17 -8.76 0.18
CA LEU A 18 -5.40 -9.13 -1.23
C LEU A 18 -4.89 -8.04 -2.18
N MET A 19 -5.12 -6.77 -1.84
CA MET A 19 -4.58 -5.63 -2.58
C MET A 19 -3.05 -5.63 -2.53
N HIS A 20 -2.46 -5.78 -1.34
CA HIS A 20 -1.00 -5.86 -1.15
C HIS A 20 -0.38 -7.05 -1.90
N LYS A 21 -1.08 -8.16 -2.01
CA LYS A 21 -0.63 -9.29 -2.85
C LYS A 21 -0.50 -8.88 -4.32
N ALA A 22 -1.44 -8.08 -4.85
CA ALA A 22 -1.36 -7.58 -6.21
C ALA A 22 -0.16 -6.63 -6.39
N PHE A 23 0.08 -5.72 -5.44
CA PHE A 23 1.26 -4.85 -5.44
C PHE A 23 2.56 -5.65 -5.42
N ARG A 24 2.71 -6.59 -4.47
CA ARG A 24 3.88 -7.46 -4.36
C ARG A 24 4.13 -8.24 -5.66
N ALA A 25 3.08 -8.70 -6.34
CA ALA A 25 3.23 -9.42 -7.61
C ALA A 25 3.77 -8.52 -8.72
N VAL A 26 3.37 -7.25 -8.79
CA VAL A 26 3.90 -6.28 -9.77
C VAL A 26 5.33 -5.89 -9.42
N SER A 27 5.63 -5.58 -8.17
CA SER A 27 6.98 -5.20 -7.75
C SER A 27 7.98 -6.36 -7.94
N ASP A 28 7.57 -7.61 -7.69
CA ASP A 28 8.37 -8.81 -7.99
C ASP A 28 8.73 -8.90 -9.48
N ARG A 29 7.75 -8.72 -10.38
CA ARG A 29 8.00 -8.75 -11.83
C ARG A 29 8.89 -7.60 -12.29
N THR A 30 8.68 -6.41 -11.72
CA THR A 30 9.48 -5.22 -12.05
C THR A 30 10.94 -5.38 -11.61
N GLU A 31 11.18 -6.01 -10.45
CA GLU A 31 12.54 -6.36 -10.00
C GLU A 31 13.22 -7.33 -10.96
N VAL A 32 12.52 -8.37 -11.42
CA VAL A 32 13.07 -9.33 -12.40
C VAL A 32 13.43 -8.62 -13.71
N LEU A 33 12.56 -7.74 -14.23
CA LEU A 33 12.87 -6.93 -15.41
C LEU A 33 14.13 -6.07 -15.20
N ALA A 34 14.28 -5.45 -14.05
CA ALA A 34 15.45 -4.64 -13.74
C ALA A 34 16.74 -5.45 -13.61
N ALA A 35 16.67 -6.67 -13.05
CA ALA A 35 17.81 -7.57 -12.91
C ALA A 35 18.31 -8.11 -14.27
N ASP A 36 17.40 -8.39 -15.18
CA ASP A 36 17.67 -9.00 -16.48
C ASP A 36 17.94 -7.96 -17.58
N ALA A 37 17.65 -6.68 -17.36
CA ALA A 37 17.81 -5.61 -18.34
C ALA A 37 19.26 -5.50 -18.84
N SER A 38 19.44 -5.33 -20.14
CA SER A 38 20.74 -5.26 -20.81
C SER A 38 20.78 -4.28 -22.00
N THR A 39 19.62 -3.90 -22.51
CA THR A 39 19.43 -3.02 -23.67
C THR A 39 18.55 -1.81 -23.33
N LEU A 40 18.49 -0.83 -24.23
CA LEU A 40 17.54 0.30 -24.09
C LEU A 40 16.09 -0.15 -24.25
N GLU A 41 15.85 -1.23 -24.99
CA GLU A 41 14.51 -1.81 -25.12
C GLU A 41 14.04 -2.42 -23.80
N ASP A 42 14.91 -3.18 -23.10
CA ASP A 42 14.63 -3.71 -21.76
C ASP A 42 14.38 -2.58 -20.74
N ILE A 43 15.12 -1.46 -20.85
CA ILE A 43 14.89 -0.29 -19.99
C ILE A 43 13.56 0.38 -20.31
N ALA A 44 13.13 0.42 -21.56
CA ALA A 44 11.81 0.97 -21.91
C ALA A 44 10.69 0.09 -21.34
N GLU A 45 10.79 -1.23 -21.44
CA GLU A 45 9.84 -2.17 -20.82
C GLU A 45 9.82 -2.03 -19.31
N LEU A 46 10.99 -1.94 -18.68
CA LEU A 46 11.09 -1.68 -17.24
C LEU A 46 10.43 -0.35 -16.84
N ASN A 47 10.64 0.71 -17.63
CA ASN A 47 10.03 2.03 -17.36
C ASN A 47 8.49 1.97 -17.44
N GLU A 48 7.94 1.23 -18.39
CA GLU A 48 6.49 1.03 -18.49
C GLU A 48 5.95 0.25 -17.29
N ALA A 49 6.60 -0.86 -16.91
CA ALA A 49 6.20 -1.68 -15.78
C ALA A 49 6.32 -0.92 -14.45
N PHE A 50 7.40 -0.17 -14.26
CA PHE A 50 7.61 0.63 -13.06
C PHE A 50 6.62 1.80 -12.97
N GLY A 51 6.38 2.51 -14.06
CA GLY A 51 5.38 3.59 -14.10
C GLY A 51 3.95 3.09 -13.83
N PHE A 52 3.62 1.87 -14.26
CA PHE A 52 2.36 1.23 -13.90
C PHE A 52 2.28 0.98 -12.38
N TRP A 53 3.32 0.40 -11.78
CA TRP A 53 3.38 0.17 -10.33
C TRP A 53 3.32 1.48 -9.54
N VAL A 54 4.08 2.52 -9.93
CA VAL A 54 4.06 3.85 -9.29
C VAL A 54 2.64 4.43 -9.28
N LYS A 55 1.93 4.37 -10.42
CA LYS A 55 0.56 4.85 -10.49
C LYS A 55 -0.35 4.16 -9.49
N GLN A 56 -0.21 2.84 -9.33
CA GLN A 56 -1.01 2.05 -8.40
C GLN A 56 -0.71 2.42 -6.95
N ILE A 57 0.58 2.42 -6.56
CA ILE A 57 0.97 2.64 -5.16
C ILE A 57 0.68 4.09 -4.70
N LEU A 58 0.90 5.09 -5.55
CA LEU A 58 0.61 6.48 -5.20
C LEU A 58 -0.90 6.75 -5.08
N TYR A 59 -1.72 6.12 -5.94
CA TYR A 59 -3.18 6.20 -5.77
C TYR A 59 -3.60 5.59 -4.44
N HIS A 60 -3.11 4.41 -4.12
CA HIS A 60 -3.39 3.68 -2.88
C HIS A 60 -3.04 4.53 -1.66
N ALA A 61 -1.79 4.97 -1.53
CA ALA A 61 -1.31 5.82 -0.44
C ALA A 61 -2.12 7.13 -0.30
N THR A 62 -2.41 7.81 -1.42
CA THR A 62 -3.22 9.04 -1.38
C THR A 62 -4.63 8.79 -0.85
N VAL A 63 -5.27 7.71 -1.25
CA VAL A 63 -6.63 7.39 -0.78
C VAL A 63 -6.62 6.95 0.68
N GLU A 64 -5.61 6.22 1.12
CA GLU A 64 -5.44 5.86 2.54
C GLU A 64 -5.32 7.09 3.42
N ASP A 65 -4.47 8.04 3.05
CA ASP A 65 -4.33 9.30 3.77
C ASP A 65 -5.67 10.06 3.84
N GLU A 66 -6.46 10.06 2.75
CA GLU A 66 -7.74 10.77 2.71
C GLU A 66 -8.86 10.11 3.54
N VAL A 67 -9.00 8.79 3.49
CA VAL A 67 -10.21 8.12 3.98
C VAL A 67 -9.98 7.13 5.11
N MET A 68 -8.75 6.73 5.36
CA MET A 68 -8.40 5.74 6.38
C MET A 68 -7.64 6.37 7.54
N THR A 69 -6.43 6.87 7.31
CA THR A 69 -5.59 7.42 8.37
C THR A 69 -6.01 8.83 8.80
N GLY A 70 -6.31 9.72 7.84
CA GLY A 70 -6.75 11.09 8.12
C GLY A 70 -7.93 11.19 9.09
N PRO A 71 -9.07 10.52 8.87
CA PRO A 71 -10.19 10.53 9.80
C PRO A 71 -9.87 9.99 11.20
N LEU A 72 -8.91 9.06 11.32
CA LEU A 72 -8.47 8.53 12.62
C LEU A 72 -7.53 9.50 13.36
N GLN A 73 -6.82 10.38 12.63
CA GLN A 73 -5.96 11.43 13.20
C GLN A 73 -6.74 12.67 13.64
N ASP A 74 -7.79 13.07 12.94
CA ASP A 74 -8.54 14.32 13.13
C ASP A 74 -9.19 14.46 14.53
N SER A 75 -9.15 13.42 15.36
CA SER A 75 -9.61 13.43 16.73
C SER A 75 -8.64 14.10 17.73
N GLN A 76 -7.41 14.51 17.30
CA GLN A 76 -6.35 14.99 18.20
C GLN A 76 -5.50 16.14 17.62
N PRO A 77 -4.94 17.07 18.48
CA PRO A 77 -4.04 18.13 18.02
C PRO A 77 -2.65 17.58 17.64
N ALA A 78 -2.11 18.08 16.52
CA ALA A 78 -0.75 17.77 16.04
C ALA A 78 0.32 17.96 17.11
N ARG A 79 1.20 16.96 17.31
CA ARG A 79 2.34 16.99 18.23
C ARG A 79 3.66 16.81 17.49
N ASP A 80 4.78 17.11 18.16
CA ASP A 80 6.15 17.15 17.61
C ASP A 80 6.67 15.73 17.26
N ASN A 81 6.96 15.45 15.98
CA ASN A 81 7.35 14.15 15.43
C ASN A 81 8.56 13.46 16.12
N GLU A 82 9.62 14.23 16.50
CA GLU A 82 10.82 13.65 17.11
C GLU A 82 10.58 13.02 18.49
N ALA A 83 9.63 13.59 19.25
CA ALA A 83 9.27 13.07 20.57
C ALA A 83 8.49 11.75 20.46
N GLU A 84 7.67 11.60 19.42
CA GLU A 84 6.80 10.44 19.19
C GLU A 84 7.59 9.21 18.76
N HIS A 85 8.60 9.33 17.90
CA HIS A 85 9.49 8.23 17.53
C HIS A 85 10.28 7.69 18.75
N ALA A 86 10.74 8.58 19.63
CA ALA A 86 11.41 8.16 20.86
C ALA A 86 10.46 7.44 21.82
N GLU A 87 9.20 7.86 21.88
CA GLU A 87 8.15 7.24 22.69
C GLU A 87 7.75 5.87 22.15
N LEU A 88 7.60 5.72 20.82
CA LEU A 88 7.34 4.44 20.15
C LEU A 88 8.43 3.41 20.45
N ALA A 89 9.71 3.80 20.37
CA ALA A 89 10.83 2.94 20.72
C ALA A 89 10.79 2.52 22.22
N GLY A 90 10.34 3.40 23.11
CA GLY A 90 10.16 3.11 24.53
C GLY A 90 9.01 2.15 24.84
N LYS A 91 8.03 2.03 23.93
CA LYS A 91 6.81 1.23 24.09
C LYS A 91 6.79 -0.07 23.28
N ALA A 92 7.95 -0.56 22.88
CA ALA A 92 8.09 -1.80 22.12
C ALA A 92 7.35 -3.01 22.75
N GLY A 93 7.22 -3.03 24.08
CA GLY A 93 6.47 -4.06 24.80
C GLY A 93 4.97 -4.01 24.54
N GLU A 94 4.37 -2.82 24.52
CA GLU A 94 2.94 -2.61 24.25
C GLU A 94 2.62 -2.94 22.78
N LEU A 95 3.52 -2.57 21.88
CA LEU A 95 3.43 -2.87 20.46
C LEU A 95 3.45 -4.39 20.21
N ALA A 96 4.35 -5.12 20.88
CA ALA A 96 4.40 -6.56 20.80
C ALA A 96 3.11 -7.24 21.33
N GLU A 97 2.52 -6.70 22.41
CA GLU A 97 1.23 -7.18 22.91
C GLU A 97 0.06 -6.86 21.97
N PHE A 98 0.07 -5.68 21.32
CA PHE A 98 -0.91 -5.31 20.31
C PHE A 98 -0.86 -6.26 19.11
N ILE A 99 0.31 -6.49 18.55
CA ILE A 99 0.52 -7.46 17.47
C ILE A 99 -0.02 -8.85 17.86
N ALA A 100 0.30 -9.30 19.08
CA ALA A 100 -0.12 -10.62 19.56
C ALA A 100 -1.64 -10.75 19.74
N ARG A 101 -2.32 -9.64 20.04
CA ARG A 101 -3.79 -9.61 20.25
C ARG A 101 -4.57 -9.37 18.96
N GLY A 102 -3.94 -8.74 17.94
CA GLY A 102 -4.61 -8.30 16.72
C GLY A 102 -5.79 -7.35 16.99
N LYS A 103 -5.70 -6.52 18.04
CA LYS A 103 -6.75 -5.59 18.46
C LYS A 103 -6.16 -4.26 18.88
N ALA A 104 -6.77 -3.17 18.40
CA ALA A 104 -6.39 -1.81 18.79
C ALA A 104 -6.79 -1.41 20.21
N ALA A 105 -7.78 -2.09 20.79
CA ALA A 105 -8.30 -1.74 22.11
C ALA A 105 -7.21 -1.78 23.20
N GLY A 106 -6.94 -0.62 23.81
CA GLY A 106 -5.99 -0.45 24.91
C GLY A 106 -4.60 0.03 24.51
N LEU A 107 -4.36 0.43 23.24
CA LEU A 107 -3.20 1.23 22.90
C LEU A 107 -3.28 2.62 23.54
N GLU A 108 -2.16 3.10 24.05
CA GLU A 108 -2.07 4.50 24.48
C GLU A 108 -2.14 5.42 23.26
N GLU A 109 -2.73 6.60 23.43
CA GLU A 109 -2.94 7.57 22.35
C GLU A 109 -1.62 8.00 21.67
N SER A 110 -0.55 8.17 22.44
CA SER A 110 0.79 8.48 21.91
C SER A 110 1.33 7.40 20.96
N VAL A 111 1.04 6.12 21.23
CA VAL A 111 1.46 5.01 20.35
C VAL A 111 0.63 5.02 19.08
N ARG A 112 -0.68 5.27 19.16
CA ARG A 112 -1.54 5.42 17.98
C ARG A 112 -1.05 6.53 17.06
N GLN A 113 -0.79 7.71 17.64
CA GLN A 113 -0.30 8.86 16.90
C GLN A 113 1.03 8.57 16.21
N ALA A 114 1.96 7.89 16.90
CA ALA A 114 3.24 7.52 16.32
C ALA A 114 3.10 6.49 15.16
N LEU A 115 2.10 5.60 15.22
CA LEU A 115 1.80 4.68 14.11
C LEU A 115 1.30 5.43 12.87
N PHE A 116 0.39 6.40 13.03
CA PHE A 116 -0.09 7.21 11.91
C PHE A 116 1.00 8.11 11.32
N THR A 117 1.86 8.69 12.17
CA THR A 117 3.01 9.45 11.69
C THR A 117 3.97 8.58 10.89
N LEU A 118 4.23 7.34 11.34
CA LEU A 118 5.06 6.38 10.61
C LEU A 118 4.45 6.06 9.24
N GLU A 119 3.14 5.88 9.17
CA GLU A 119 2.40 5.62 7.94
C GLU A 119 2.58 6.75 6.92
N GLU A 120 2.32 7.99 7.33
CA GLU A 120 2.51 9.18 6.49
C GLU A 120 3.97 9.33 6.02
N GLU A 121 4.96 9.08 6.88
CA GLU A 121 6.37 9.13 6.51
C GLU A 121 6.73 8.04 5.50
N GLN A 122 6.18 6.84 5.63
CA GLN A 122 6.38 5.75 4.67
C GLN A 122 5.77 6.08 3.31
N HIS A 123 4.55 6.64 3.25
CA HIS A 123 3.94 7.12 2.01
C HIS A 123 4.81 8.15 1.30
N LYS A 124 5.28 9.16 2.05
CA LYS A 124 6.15 10.20 1.52
C LYS A 124 7.48 9.62 1.00
N GLU A 125 8.11 8.73 1.74
CA GLU A 125 9.36 8.11 1.31
C GLU A 125 9.15 7.23 0.07
N LEU A 126 8.05 6.48 -0.03
CA LEU A 126 7.67 5.72 -1.22
C LEU A 126 7.52 6.63 -2.44
N GLU A 127 6.84 7.77 -2.31
CA GLU A 127 6.70 8.75 -3.38
C GLU A 127 8.06 9.31 -3.82
N GLU A 128 8.88 9.81 -2.88
CA GLU A 128 10.20 10.38 -3.16
C GLU A 128 11.13 9.37 -3.86
N ARG A 129 11.20 8.13 -3.35
CA ARG A 129 12.05 7.07 -3.92
C ARG A 129 11.54 6.60 -5.28
N SER A 130 10.24 6.55 -5.49
CA SER A 130 9.64 6.20 -6.77
C SER A 130 10.02 7.22 -7.84
N HIS A 131 9.91 8.51 -7.54
CA HIS A 131 10.35 9.58 -8.44
C HIS A 131 11.86 9.51 -8.75
N GLU A 132 12.72 9.19 -7.77
CA GLU A 132 14.15 8.97 -8.00
C GLU A 132 14.43 7.84 -9.01
N VAL A 133 13.64 6.75 -8.98
CA VAL A 133 13.77 5.65 -9.95
C VAL A 133 13.27 6.08 -11.33
N GLU A 134 12.11 6.74 -11.40
CA GLU A 134 11.58 7.25 -12.67
C GLU A 134 12.56 8.20 -13.36
N ASP A 135 13.15 9.13 -12.62
CA ASP A 135 14.13 10.09 -13.17
C ASP A 135 15.38 9.38 -13.66
N ALA A 136 15.87 8.37 -12.93
CA ALA A 136 17.00 7.55 -13.38
C ALA A 136 16.67 6.76 -14.66
N LEU A 137 15.46 6.22 -14.80
CA LEU A 137 15.01 5.54 -16.00
C LEU A 137 14.89 6.51 -17.19
N LYS A 138 14.30 7.70 -17.00
CA LYS A 138 14.19 8.75 -18.01
C LYS A 138 15.57 9.22 -18.50
N GLU A 139 16.55 9.39 -17.59
CA GLU A 139 17.93 9.75 -17.93
C GLU A 139 18.56 8.70 -18.83
N VAL A 140 18.45 7.42 -18.47
CA VAL A 140 19.04 6.30 -19.22
C VAL A 140 18.39 6.13 -20.59
N LEU A 141 17.08 6.33 -20.70
CA LEU A 141 16.37 6.30 -22.00
C LEU A 141 16.83 7.41 -22.95
N GLY A 142 17.37 8.53 -22.41
CA GLY A 142 18.01 9.59 -23.19
C GLY A 142 19.44 9.27 -23.68
N GLU A 143 20.07 8.19 -23.20
CA GLU A 143 21.41 7.79 -23.58
C GLU A 143 21.44 7.00 -24.89
N LYS A 144 22.62 6.85 -25.51
CA LYS A 144 22.81 6.08 -26.74
C LYS A 144 23.02 4.57 -26.50
N LYS A 145 23.37 4.21 -25.26
CA LYS A 145 23.60 2.81 -24.85
C LYS A 145 23.51 2.67 -23.34
N VAL A 146 23.11 1.51 -22.90
CA VAL A 146 23.07 1.11 -21.50
C VAL A 146 24.40 0.47 -21.10
N THR A 147 24.88 0.73 -19.90
CA THR A 147 26.04 0.08 -19.32
C THR A 147 25.66 -0.81 -18.15
N ALA A 148 26.44 -1.85 -17.87
CA ALA A 148 26.24 -2.71 -16.72
C ALA A 148 26.28 -1.93 -15.37
N ARG A 149 26.96 -0.81 -15.32
CA ARG A 149 26.95 0.08 -14.13
C ARG A 149 25.60 0.75 -13.97
N THR A 150 25.04 1.26 -15.07
CA THR A 150 23.72 1.92 -15.09
C THR A 150 22.63 0.95 -14.65
N ILE A 151 22.62 -0.26 -15.20
CA ILE A 151 21.66 -1.30 -14.83
C ILE A 151 21.72 -1.58 -13.32
N ARG A 152 22.91 -1.85 -12.78
CA ARG A 152 23.07 -2.10 -11.33
C ARG A 152 22.60 -0.94 -10.47
N HIS A 153 22.75 0.28 -10.94
CA HIS A 153 22.31 1.46 -10.20
C HIS A 153 20.78 1.57 -10.16
N ILE A 154 20.10 1.36 -11.29
CA ILE A 154 18.64 1.31 -11.37
C ILE A 154 18.10 0.16 -10.51
N HIS A 155 18.61 -1.05 -10.70
CA HIS A 155 18.19 -2.22 -9.93
C HIS A 155 18.35 -2.01 -8.42
N SER A 156 19.46 -1.41 -7.97
CA SER A 156 19.68 -1.13 -6.56
C SER A 156 18.68 -0.13 -5.97
N ARG A 157 18.29 0.90 -6.73
CA ARG A 157 17.26 1.87 -6.31
C ARG A 157 15.88 1.22 -6.26
N LEU A 158 15.55 0.42 -7.27
CA LEU A 158 14.28 -0.31 -7.33
C LEU A 158 14.14 -1.29 -6.15
N LEU A 159 15.20 -1.99 -5.78
CA LEU A 159 15.22 -2.82 -4.57
C LEU A 159 14.96 -2.01 -3.30
N GLY A 160 15.50 -0.77 -3.21
CA GLY A 160 15.22 0.13 -2.10
C GLY A 160 13.73 0.48 -2.00
N VAL A 161 13.11 0.85 -3.12
CA VAL A 161 11.66 1.13 -3.17
C VAL A 161 10.84 -0.10 -2.77
N ARG A 162 11.21 -1.28 -3.26
CA ARG A 162 10.52 -2.52 -2.93
C ARG A 162 10.61 -2.89 -1.44
N ILE A 163 11.75 -2.63 -0.80
CA ILE A 163 11.88 -2.85 0.64
C ILE A 163 10.94 -1.94 1.40
N LEU A 164 10.85 -0.64 1.03
CA LEU A 164 9.91 0.29 1.64
C LEU A 164 8.46 -0.13 1.44
N GLU A 165 8.09 -0.59 0.24
CA GLU A 165 6.75 -1.15 -0.03
C GLU A 165 6.40 -2.31 0.91
N LEU A 166 7.34 -3.26 1.10
CA LEU A 166 7.13 -4.40 1.96
C LEU A 166 7.00 -4.00 3.44
N ASP A 167 7.86 -3.10 3.91
CA ASP A 167 7.84 -2.60 5.28
C ASP A 167 6.55 -1.81 5.56
N HIS A 168 6.09 -1.00 4.59
CA HIS A 168 4.83 -0.28 4.67
C HIS A 168 3.63 -1.23 4.79
N PHE A 169 3.49 -2.20 3.87
CA PHE A 169 2.38 -3.16 3.92
C PHE A 169 2.38 -4.03 5.19
N GLU A 170 3.56 -4.42 5.68
CA GLU A 170 3.65 -5.18 6.93
C GLU A 170 3.20 -4.34 8.14
N ASN A 171 3.54 -3.05 8.19
CA ASN A 171 3.11 -2.13 9.23
C ASN A 171 1.60 -1.88 9.16
N GLU A 172 1.07 -1.61 7.97
CA GLU A 172 -0.36 -1.36 7.78
C GLU A 172 -1.20 -2.59 8.15
N GLU A 173 -0.86 -3.78 7.65
CA GLU A 173 -1.54 -5.03 7.98
C GLU A 173 -1.48 -5.35 9.48
N ALA A 174 -0.37 -5.00 10.15
CA ALA A 174 -0.17 -5.28 11.57
C ALA A 174 -0.84 -4.26 12.50
N PHE A 175 -0.92 -2.99 12.11
CA PHE A 175 -1.30 -1.90 13.01
C PHE A 175 -2.52 -1.11 12.52
N VAL A 176 -2.53 -0.64 11.29
CA VAL A 176 -3.58 0.26 10.79
C VAL A 176 -4.89 -0.51 10.51
N CYS A 177 -4.82 -1.62 9.81
CA CYS A 177 -6.00 -2.44 9.53
C CYS A 177 -6.74 -2.91 10.79
N PRO A 178 -6.08 -3.36 11.88
CA PRO A 178 -6.74 -3.63 13.15
C PRO A 178 -7.40 -2.42 13.79
N LEU A 179 -6.81 -1.21 13.69
CA LEU A 179 -7.43 0.03 14.18
C LEU A 179 -8.72 0.34 13.42
N VAL A 180 -8.67 0.31 12.09
CA VAL A 180 -9.85 0.48 11.23
C VAL A 180 -10.94 -0.52 11.57
N ARG A 181 -10.59 -1.80 11.76
CA ARG A 181 -11.54 -2.87 12.12
C ARG A 181 -12.24 -2.62 13.44
N ASP A 182 -11.49 -2.14 14.44
CA ASP A 182 -12.02 -1.99 15.81
C ASP A 182 -12.78 -0.68 16.00
N GLU A 183 -12.47 0.38 15.25
CA GLU A 183 -12.98 1.74 15.50
C GLU A 183 -13.97 2.24 14.45
N ILE A 184 -13.93 1.69 13.24
CA ILE A 184 -14.80 2.10 12.14
C ILE A 184 -15.86 1.03 11.93
N ASP A 185 -17.12 1.43 11.90
CA ASP A 185 -18.23 0.51 11.63
C ASP A 185 -18.20 -0.07 10.20
N GLU A 186 -18.98 -1.09 9.95
CA GLU A 186 -18.99 -1.79 8.66
C GLU A 186 -19.29 -0.85 7.48
N ALA A 187 -20.17 0.13 7.66
CA ALA A 187 -20.53 1.07 6.62
C ALA A 187 -19.34 1.99 6.27
N GLY A 188 -18.64 2.48 7.27
CA GLY A 188 -17.40 3.24 7.11
C GLY A 188 -16.29 2.42 6.45
N GLN A 189 -16.08 1.18 6.87
CA GLN A 189 -15.12 0.28 6.24
C GLN A 189 -15.47 -0.01 4.77
N LEU A 190 -16.75 -0.22 4.41
CA LEU A 190 -17.19 -0.37 3.02
C LEU A 190 -16.93 0.89 2.20
N TYR A 191 -17.10 2.08 2.79
CA TYR A 191 -16.75 3.33 2.13
C TYR A 191 -15.24 3.42 1.85
N ILE A 192 -14.39 3.11 2.84
CA ILE A 192 -12.93 3.12 2.71
C ILE A 192 -12.50 2.17 1.58
N VAL A 193 -12.88 0.90 1.65
CA VAL A 193 -12.44 -0.11 0.67
C VAL A 193 -12.99 0.17 -0.73
N ARG A 194 -14.19 0.76 -0.84
CA ARG A 194 -14.69 1.22 -2.12
C ARG A 194 -13.82 2.32 -2.72
N ARG A 195 -13.40 3.31 -1.91
CA ARG A 195 -12.52 4.39 -2.36
C ARG A 195 -11.14 3.87 -2.79
N LEU A 196 -10.60 2.87 -2.09
CA LEU A 196 -9.32 2.23 -2.44
C LEU A 196 -9.40 1.42 -3.75
N LEU A 197 -10.55 0.85 -4.07
CA LEU A 197 -10.74 -0.04 -5.22
C LEU A 197 -11.39 0.62 -6.43
N ILE A 198 -12.10 1.74 -6.23
CA ILE A 198 -12.86 2.45 -7.27
C ILE A 198 -12.45 3.93 -7.29
N ASP A 199 -11.86 4.35 -8.38
CA ASP A 199 -11.47 5.74 -8.64
C ASP A 199 -12.56 6.46 -9.44
N ASP A 200 -13.52 7.07 -8.74
CA ASP A 200 -14.63 7.80 -9.37
C ASP A 200 -14.18 9.00 -10.21
N THR A 201 -12.90 9.40 -10.14
CA THR A 201 -12.35 10.53 -10.91
C THR A 201 -11.67 10.11 -12.21
N ALA A 202 -11.35 8.83 -12.37
CA ALA A 202 -10.71 8.31 -13.56
C ALA A 202 -11.70 8.11 -14.72
N GLU A 203 -11.19 8.11 -15.96
CA GLU A 203 -11.96 7.74 -17.16
C GLU A 203 -12.50 6.30 -17.05
N ASP A 204 -11.69 5.39 -16.52
CA ASP A 204 -12.10 4.06 -16.13
C ASP A 204 -12.08 3.94 -14.60
N PRO A 205 -13.22 4.06 -13.92
CA PRO A 205 -13.28 3.98 -12.46
C PRO A 205 -12.84 2.63 -11.88
N ARG A 206 -12.86 1.58 -12.68
CA ARG A 206 -12.57 0.20 -12.24
C ARG A 206 -11.10 -0.20 -12.38
N TRP A 207 -10.24 0.68 -12.89
CA TRP A 207 -8.86 0.35 -13.23
C TRP A 207 -8.05 -0.26 -12.08
N VAL A 208 -8.38 0.06 -10.81
CA VAL A 208 -7.74 -0.52 -9.62
C VAL A 208 -8.29 -1.91 -9.34
N ILE A 209 -9.62 -2.04 -9.15
CA ILE A 209 -10.24 -3.32 -8.78
C ILE A 209 -10.03 -4.40 -9.85
N ASP A 210 -10.11 -4.03 -11.12
CA ASP A 210 -9.92 -4.97 -12.23
C ASP A 210 -8.46 -5.43 -12.32
N TRP A 211 -7.50 -4.55 -12.03
CA TRP A 211 -6.11 -4.94 -11.91
C TRP A 211 -5.88 -5.86 -10.69
N VAL A 212 -6.34 -5.50 -9.49
CA VAL A 212 -6.21 -6.34 -8.29
C VAL A 212 -6.80 -7.72 -8.57
N HIS A 213 -8.02 -7.78 -9.13
CA HIS A 213 -8.68 -9.03 -9.49
C HIS A 213 -7.81 -9.89 -10.41
N SER A 214 -7.12 -9.29 -11.39
CA SER A 214 -6.27 -10.02 -12.33
C SER A 214 -5.05 -10.70 -11.70
N GLU A 215 -4.60 -10.24 -10.53
CA GLU A 215 -3.43 -10.77 -9.80
C GLU A 215 -3.80 -11.83 -8.76
N LEU A 216 -5.09 -12.04 -8.51
CA LEU A 216 -5.60 -12.96 -7.48
C LEU A 216 -5.89 -14.35 -8.04
N ASP A 217 -5.83 -15.37 -7.17
CA ASP A 217 -6.32 -16.70 -7.54
C ASP A 217 -7.86 -16.75 -7.55
N PRO A 218 -8.49 -17.77 -8.20
CA PRO A 218 -9.95 -17.81 -8.35
C PRO A 218 -10.75 -17.79 -7.02
N ALA A 219 -10.18 -18.25 -5.91
CA ALA A 219 -10.86 -18.20 -4.62
C ALA A 219 -10.80 -16.79 -4.03
N GLU A 220 -9.68 -16.11 -4.17
CA GLU A 220 -9.49 -14.72 -3.74
C GLU A 220 -10.30 -13.75 -4.64
N GLN A 221 -10.39 -14.04 -5.95
CA GLN A 221 -11.26 -13.28 -6.87
C GLN A 221 -12.72 -13.31 -6.38
N ALA A 222 -13.22 -14.48 -5.99
CA ALA A 222 -14.58 -14.60 -5.47
C ALA A 222 -14.79 -13.80 -4.16
N LEU A 223 -13.77 -13.68 -3.30
CA LEU A 223 -13.85 -12.82 -2.11
C LEU A 223 -13.93 -11.33 -2.47
N LEU A 224 -13.15 -10.91 -3.46
CA LEU A 224 -13.16 -9.53 -3.94
C LEU A 224 -14.51 -9.18 -4.60
N GLU A 225 -15.07 -10.09 -5.41
CA GLU A 225 -16.38 -9.94 -6.05
C GLU A 225 -17.51 -9.83 -5.02
N ASP A 226 -17.49 -10.66 -3.97
CA ASP A 226 -18.46 -10.57 -2.86
C ASP A 226 -18.36 -9.23 -2.14
N LEU A 227 -17.15 -8.75 -1.86
CA LEU A 227 -16.93 -7.43 -1.26
C LEU A 227 -17.44 -6.30 -2.16
N GLU A 228 -17.18 -6.37 -3.48
CA GLU A 228 -17.69 -5.39 -4.43
C GLU A 228 -19.22 -5.33 -4.40
N ALA A 229 -19.90 -6.46 -4.39
CA ALA A 229 -21.35 -6.50 -4.29
C ALA A 229 -21.87 -5.84 -3.00
N ARG A 230 -21.14 -5.98 -1.88
CA ARG A 230 -21.50 -5.35 -0.58
C ARG A 230 -21.43 -3.82 -0.66
N PHE A 231 -20.34 -3.23 -1.15
CA PHE A 231 -20.25 -1.77 -1.19
C PHE A 231 -21.13 -1.14 -2.29
N GLN A 232 -21.41 -1.84 -3.38
CA GLN A 232 -22.40 -1.40 -4.37
C GLN A 232 -23.82 -1.38 -3.78
N GLY A 233 -24.17 -2.39 -2.97
CA GLY A 233 -25.43 -2.46 -2.26
C GLY A 233 -25.60 -1.34 -1.21
N ALA A 234 -24.53 -0.97 -0.52
CA ALA A 234 -24.52 0.11 0.48
C ALA A 234 -24.75 1.51 -0.15
N VAL A 235 -24.18 1.78 -1.32
CA VAL A 235 -24.39 3.06 -2.06
C VAL A 235 -25.83 3.19 -2.60
N ALA A 236 -26.53 2.10 -2.83
CA ALA A 236 -27.88 2.10 -3.35
C ALA A 236 -28.97 2.40 -2.29
N GLN A 237 -28.64 2.47 -0.99
CA GLN A 237 -29.58 2.84 0.07
C GLN A 237 -29.41 4.33 0.43
N PRO A 238 -30.30 5.25 -0.04
CA PRO A 238 -30.29 6.62 0.45
C PRO A 238 -30.69 6.64 1.92
N ALA A 239 -29.94 7.39 2.73
CA ALA A 239 -30.21 7.65 4.14
C ALA A 239 -31.56 8.34 4.37
#